data_f2423c184d0935206532df738eecdb28
#
_entry.id   f2423c184d0935206532df738eecdb28
#
_cell.length_a   1.000
_cell.length_b   1.000
_cell.length_c   1.000
_cell.angle_alpha   90.00
_cell.angle_beta   90.00
_cell.angle_gamma   90.00
#
_symmetry.space_group_name_H-M   'P 1'
#
loop_
_entity.id
_entity.type
_entity.pdbx_description
1 polymer ?
#
loop_
_entity_poly.entity_id
_entity_poly.type
_entity_poly.pdbx_seq_one_letter_code
_entity_poly.pdbx_strand_id
1 'polypeptide(L)'
;MKYTKRTFLPALALGFSACAEHPEVVAPNAQLRSDFTVSPSVAVIYSNFGPGMAFDADPFHGWTINGFLGPGIGQQAIAQQFTPSADYTFSAAEVALVLLSGPNSIRVLLQADASGLPGGVVEEIRVGGLAPTPSVITATSELSPLLRGGTPYWLTVVAGADGVRAGWDWNSIGDVSRETLAGTQGGGPAGPWGLNPSPSTRGAFQINGTPLTPQDAIHLLMDDVRTLVTENVLSQGQADGLMSKLTAAIQSLNGGGANAACNQLRAFVNQVDAFINAGTLSEGTGQALIDTAESVRTRIGCA
;
A
#
# COMPACT_ATOMS: atom_id res chain seq x y z
N MET A 1 -80.10 -3.86 1.12
CA MET A 1 -80.86 -5.00 1.67
C MET A 1 -80.10 -5.48 2.89
N LYS A 2 -80.64 -5.16 4.05
CA LYS A 2 -81.06 -6.00 5.18
C LYS A 2 -79.97 -6.85 5.82
N TYR A 3 -79.46 -6.40 7.00
CA TYR A 3 -79.70 -6.97 8.35
C TYR A 3 -79.16 -8.42 8.54
N THR A 4 -78.37 -8.76 9.55
CA THR A 4 -78.72 -8.75 10.98
C THR A 4 -77.53 -8.99 11.91
N LYS A 5 -77.51 -8.28 13.02
CA LYS A 5 -76.69 -8.49 14.23
C LYS A 5 -77.03 -9.81 14.87
N ARG A 6 -76.10 -10.46 15.56
CA ARG A 6 -76.34 -11.19 16.82
C ARG A 6 -75.14 -11.11 17.75
N THR A 7 -75.43 -10.51 18.89
CA THR A 7 -74.69 -10.47 20.16
C THR A 7 -74.93 -11.72 20.93
N PHE A 8 -73.97 -12.30 21.61
CA PHE A 8 -74.06 -13.01 22.84
C PHE A 8 -72.77 -13.02 23.66
N LEU A 9 -72.86 -12.50 24.90
CA LEU A 9 -71.99 -12.68 26.09
C LEU A 9 -72.73 -13.59 27.04
N PRO A 10 -72.14 -14.00 28.19
CA PRO A 10 -70.79 -14.41 28.60
C PRO A 10 -70.85 -15.84 29.28
N ALA A 11 -69.66 -16.36 29.56
CA ALA A 11 -69.55 -17.35 30.64
C ALA A 11 -68.16 -17.24 31.31
N LEU A 12 -68.24 -16.85 32.56
CA LEU A 12 -67.21 -16.81 33.57
C LEU A 12 -66.89 -18.23 34.02
N ALA A 13 -65.62 -18.65 33.99
CA ALA A 13 -65.15 -19.83 34.70
C ALA A 13 -63.79 -19.51 35.32
N LEU A 14 -63.82 -19.44 36.64
CA LEU A 14 -62.66 -19.45 37.53
C LEU A 14 -62.06 -20.88 37.57
N GLY A 15 -60.73 -20.94 37.38
CA GLY A 15 -60.02 -22.23 37.48
C GLY A 15 -58.55 -21.99 37.88
N PHE A 16 -58.32 -22.09 39.13
CA PHE A 16 -57.14 -22.41 39.95
C PHE A 16 -55.72 -22.38 39.29
N SER A 17 -54.89 -21.57 39.94
CA SER A 17 -53.45 -21.55 40.04
C SER A 17 -52.81 -22.93 40.21
N ALA A 18 -51.78 -23.19 39.39
CA ALA A 18 -50.69 -24.10 39.73
C ALA A 18 -49.41 -23.42 39.24
N CYS A 19 -48.64 -22.89 40.18
CA CYS A 19 -47.26 -22.52 39.97
C CYS A 19 -46.45 -23.78 39.64
N ALA A 20 -46.01 -23.89 38.40
CA ALA A 20 -44.90 -24.76 38.02
C ALA A 20 -43.70 -23.87 37.82
N GLU A 21 -42.80 -23.87 38.79
CA GLU A 21 -41.45 -23.28 38.65
C GLU A 21 -40.74 -24.05 37.55
N HIS A 22 -40.54 -23.40 36.40
CA HIS A 22 -39.61 -23.87 35.40
C HIS A 22 -38.21 -23.40 35.85
N PRO A 23 -37.23 -24.33 35.91
CA PRO A 23 -35.85 -23.91 36.12
C PRO A 23 -35.45 -23.02 34.94
N GLU A 24 -35.03 -21.77 35.22
CA GLU A 24 -34.37 -20.93 34.29
C GLU A 24 -33.12 -21.67 33.74
N VAL A 25 -33.20 -22.06 32.46
CA VAL A 25 -32.04 -22.44 31.71
C VAL A 25 -31.21 -21.16 31.52
N VAL A 26 -30.25 -20.97 32.42
CA VAL A 26 -29.22 -19.94 32.25
C VAL A 26 -28.51 -20.26 30.93
N ALA A 27 -28.83 -19.52 29.88
CA ALA A 27 -28.08 -19.55 28.63
C ALA A 27 -26.60 -19.27 28.96
N PRO A 28 -25.67 -20.09 28.47
CA PRO A 28 -24.25 -19.77 28.66
C PRO A 28 -24.00 -18.39 28.10
N ASN A 29 -23.41 -17.52 28.94
CA ASN A 29 -22.93 -16.21 28.59
C ASN A 29 -22.28 -16.27 27.20
N ALA A 30 -22.95 -15.75 26.20
CA ALA A 30 -22.33 -15.37 24.96
C ALA A 30 -21.37 -14.23 25.32
N GLN A 31 -20.14 -14.61 25.69
CA GLN A 31 -19.06 -13.66 25.72
C GLN A 31 -19.04 -13.02 24.33
N LEU A 32 -19.43 -11.76 24.28
CA LEU A 32 -19.17 -10.89 23.17
C LEU A 32 -17.68 -11.04 22.87
N ARG A 33 -17.36 -11.86 21.88
CA ARG A 33 -16.12 -11.70 21.15
C ARG A 33 -16.24 -10.32 20.52
N SER A 34 -15.66 -9.34 21.17
CA SER A 34 -15.31 -8.11 20.50
C SER A 34 -14.34 -8.53 19.40
N ASP A 35 -14.88 -8.75 18.21
CA ASP A 35 -14.09 -8.71 17.00
C ASP A 35 -13.50 -7.29 16.92
N PHE A 36 -12.36 -7.11 17.60
CA PHE A 36 -11.47 -6.03 17.31
C PHE A 36 -10.91 -6.29 15.91
N THR A 37 -11.68 -5.96 14.90
CA THR A 37 -11.13 -5.63 13.61
C THR A 37 -10.36 -4.33 13.83
N VAL A 38 -9.12 -4.44 14.28
CA VAL A 38 -8.19 -3.32 14.21
C VAL A 38 -8.06 -3.05 12.72
N SER A 39 -8.74 -2.02 12.23
CA SER A 39 -8.46 -1.52 10.89
C SER A 39 -6.97 -1.23 10.84
N PRO A 40 -6.25 -1.78 9.84
CA PRO A 40 -4.81 -1.58 9.77
C PRO A 40 -4.54 -0.08 9.73
N SER A 41 -3.80 0.39 10.73
CA SER A 41 -3.45 1.82 10.84
C SER A 41 -2.43 2.17 9.76
N VAL A 42 -2.56 3.37 9.19
CA VAL A 42 -1.55 3.92 8.28
C VAL A 42 -0.21 3.99 9.03
N ALA A 43 0.82 3.46 8.43
CA ALA A 43 2.19 3.45 8.93
C ALA A 43 3.09 4.31 8.05
N VAL A 44 4.14 4.85 8.64
CA VAL A 44 5.23 5.47 7.89
C VAL A 44 6.11 4.37 7.29
N ILE A 45 6.18 4.33 5.95
CA ILE A 45 6.99 3.37 5.18
C ILE A 45 8.44 3.89 5.07
N TYR A 46 8.56 5.17 4.82
CA TYR A 46 9.83 5.89 4.69
C TYR A 46 9.63 7.34 5.12
N SER A 47 10.62 7.93 5.79
CA SER A 47 10.65 9.38 6.05
C SER A 47 12.08 9.85 6.23
N ASN A 48 12.38 11.03 5.68
CA ASN A 48 13.59 11.78 5.98
C ASN A 48 13.28 13.18 6.54
N PHE A 49 12.05 13.40 7.02
CA PHE A 49 11.75 14.54 7.86
C PHE A 49 12.45 14.41 9.21
N GLY A 50 12.82 15.53 9.81
CA GLY A 50 13.19 15.59 11.21
C GLY A 50 11.98 15.45 12.16
N PRO A 51 12.21 15.49 13.48
CA PRO A 51 11.14 15.40 14.47
C PRO A 51 10.02 16.43 14.21
N GLY A 52 8.77 15.97 14.28
CA GLY A 52 7.60 16.82 14.03
C GLY A 52 7.46 17.27 12.57
N MET A 53 7.91 16.47 11.62
CA MET A 53 7.93 16.80 10.18
C MET A 53 8.81 18.01 9.85
N ALA A 54 9.91 18.21 10.60
CA ALA A 54 10.85 19.29 10.36
C ALA A 54 11.63 19.07 9.07
N PHE A 55 11.85 20.13 8.33
CA PHE A 55 12.67 20.19 7.13
C PHE A 55 13.47 21.52 7.09
N ASP A 56 14.39 21.65 6.15
CA ASP A 56 15.15 22.89 5.98
C ASP A 56 14.31 23.86 5.15
N ALA A 57 13.74 24.85 5.80
CA ALA A 57 12.87 25.86 5.22
C ALA A 57 13.61 27.11 4.73
N ASP A 58 14.96 27.07 4.60
CA ASP A 58 15.73 28.16 4.01
C ASP A 58 15.32 28.32 2.54
N PRO A 59 14.88 29.49 2.09
CA PRO A 59 14.37 29.68 0.73
C PRO A 59 15.42 29.46 -0.38
N PHE A 60 16.69 29.31 -0.02
CA PHE A 60 17.79 28.98 -0.94
C PHE A 60 18.18 27.51 -0.92
N HIS A 61 17.58 26.73 -0.03
CA HIS A 61 17.85 25.31 0.15
C HIS A 61 16.72 24.47 -0.42
N GLY A 62 16.98 23.76 -1.51
CA GLY A 62 15.98 22.91 -2.15
C GLY A 62 16.33 22.58 -3.59
N TRP A 63 15.55 21.67 -4.15
CA TRP A 63 15.59 21.31 -5.55
C TRP A 63 14.56 22.11 -6.32
N THR A 64 14.98 22.75 -7.42
CA THR A 64 14.04 23.49 -8.28
C THR A 64 13.29 22.53 -9.19
N ILE A 65 11.97 22.72 -9.28
CA ILE A 65 11.06 22.02 -10.19
C ILE A 65 10.51 23.06 -11.15
N ASN A 66 10.75 22.85 -12.45
CA ASN A 66 10.34 23.80 -13.49
C ASN A 66 9.44 23.11 -14.52
N GLY A 67 8.32 23.76 -14.87
CA GLY A 67 7.66 23.57 -16.14
C GLY A 67 8.46 24.28 -17.25
N PHE A 68 7.92 24.31 -18.47
CA PHE A 68 8.53 25.10 -19.54
C PHE A 68 8.43 26.60 -19.20
N LEU A 69 9.58 27.25 -19.05
CA LEU A 69 9.69 28.67 -18.68
C LEU A 69 10.08 29.57 -19.88
N GLY A 70 10.31 28.96 -21.05
CA GLY A 70 10.71 29.65 -22.27
C GLY A 70 12.00 29.08 -22.88
N PRO A 71 12.43 29.60 -24.05
CA PRO A 71 13.64 29.15 -24.70
C PRO A 71 14.88 29.30 -23.79
N GLY A 72 15.65 28.22 -23.67
CA GLY A 72 16.88 28.18 -22.87
C GLY A 72 16.67 27.80 -21.37
N ILE A 73 15.45 27.74 -20.88
CA ILE A 73 15.14 27.23 -19.51
C ILE A 73 14.32 25.97 -19.65
N GLY A 74 14.98 24.83 -19.52
CA GLY A 74 14.35 23.53 -19.68
C GLY A 74 13.42 23.17 -18.53
N GLN A 75 12.57 22.20 -18.78
CA GLN A 75 11.79 21.55 -17.73
C GLN A 75 12.71 20.77 -16.80
N GLN A 76 12.40 20.77 -15.51
CA GLN A 76 13.15 20.04 -14.50
C GLN A 76 12.19 19.33 -13.57
N ALA A 77 12.38 18.02 -13.43
CA ALA A 77 11.74 17.17 -12.44
C ALA A 77 12.78 16.61 -11.48
N ILE A 78 12.35 16.27 -10.28
CA ILE A 78 13.21 15.68 -9.25
C ILE A 78 12.62 14.36 -8.84
N ALA A 79 13.44 13.32 -8.78
CA ALA A 79 13.06 12.00 -8.30
C ALA A 79 13.97 11.56 -7.16
N GLN A 80 13.39 10.87 -6.18
CA GLN A 80 14.11 10.35 -5.02
C GLN A 80 13.65 8.92 -4.73
N GLN A 81 14.63 8.03 -4.56
CA GLN A 81 14.37 6.62 -4.34
C GLN A 81 14.04 6.33 -2.87
N PHE A 82 13.18 5.37 -2.63
CA PHE A 82 12.94 4.77 -1.32
C PHE A 82 12.67 3.27 -1.50
N THR A 83 12.89 2.50 -0.41
CA THR A 83 12.63 1.06 -0.42
C THR A 83 11.80 0.71 0.81
N PRO A 84 10.58 0.19 0.63
CA PRO A 84 9.77 -0.32 1.72
C PRO A 84 10.45 -1.51 2.42
N SER A 85 10.34 -1.59 3.75
CA SER A 85 10.89 -2.73 4.52
C SER A 85 10.00 -3.97 4.50
N ALA A 86 8.73 -3.83 4.11
CA ALA A 86 7.72 -4.89 4.00
C ALA A 86 6.69 -4.51 2.94
N ASP A 87 5.71 -5.38 2.71
CA ASP A 87 4.61 -5.09 1.79
C ASP A 87 3.59 -4.14 2.41
N TYR A 88 3.22 -3.11 1.65
CA TYR A 88 2.24 -2.10 2.03
C TYR A 88 1.32 -1.77 0.85
N THR A 89 0.11 -1.31 1.12
CA THR A 89 -0.63 -0.50 0.15
C THR A 89 -0.27 0.96 0.38
N PHE A 90 0.15 1.64 -0.69
CA PHE A 90 0.48 3.07 -0.64
C PHE A 90 -0.76 3.90 -0.34
N SER A 91 -0.67 4.85 0.59
CA SER A 91 -1.80 5.71 0.96
C SER A 91 -1.57 7.19 0.68
N ALA A 92 -0.35 7.67 0.88
CA ALA A 92 0.00 9.06 0.62
C ALA A 92 1.51 9.29 0.58
N ALA A 93 1.93 10.35 -0.09
CA ALA A 93 3.23 10.96 0.07
C ALA A 93 3.09 12.36 0.67
N GLU A 94 3.93 12.68 1.64
CA GLU A 94 4.07 14.01 2.20
C GLU A 94 5.38 14.60 1.72
N VAL A 95 5.35 15.82 1.18
CA VAL A 95 6.49 16.45 0.50
C VAL A 95 6.61 17.90 0.93
N ALA A 96 7.80 18.34 1.31
CA ALA A 96 8.06 19.73 1.64
C ALA A 96 8.21 20.56 0.36
N LEU A 97 7.20 21.33 0.01
CA LEU A 97 7.14 22.10 -1.23
C LEU A 97 6.89 23.59 -1.00
N VAL A 98 7.35 24.39 -1.95
CA VAL A 98 7.08 25.84 -2.01
C VAL A 98 6.74 26.25 -3.45
N LEU A 99 5.75 27.14 -3.63
CA LEU A 99 5.52 27.76 -4.93
C LEU A 99 6.39 29.01 -5.06
N LEU A 100 7.31 28.99 -5.99
CA LEU A 100 8.18 30.13 -6.27
C LEU A 100 7.54 31.12 -7.26
N SER A 101 6.91 30.61 -8.31
CA SER A 101 6.14 31.42 -9.25
C SER A 101 5.31 30.58 -10.23
N GLY A 102 4.38 31.21 -10.93
CA GLY A 102 3.57 30.62 -11.99
C GLY A 102 2.31 29.91 -11.50
N PRO A 103 1.73 29.04 -12.34
CA PRO A 103 0.54 28.29 -11.98
C PRO A 103 0.76 27.35 -10.78
N ASN A 104 -0.22 27.29 -9.88
CA ASN A 104 -0.15 26.41 -8.70
C ASN A 104 -0.58 24.99 -9.07
N SER A 105 0.28 24.24 -9.73
CA SER A 105 0.01 22.90 -10.24
C SER A 105 1.27 22.05 -10.23
N ILE A 106 1.27 21.01 -9.43
CA ILE A 106 2.34 20.01 -9.31
C ILE A 106 1.75 18.63 -9.55
N ARG A 107 2.55 17.71 -10.05
CA ARG A 107 2.28 16.29 -10.09
C ARG A 107 3.30 15.56 -9.23
N VAL A 108 2.81 14.73 -8.33
CA VAL A 108 3.62 13.81 -7.54
C VAL A 108 3.40 12.42 -8.13
N LEU A 109 4.49 11.77 -8.52
CA LEU A 109 4.46 10.48 -9.18
C LEU A 109 5.09 9.44 -8.27
N LEU A 110 4.43 8.32 -8.11
CA LEU A 110 5.02 7.08 -7.65
C LEU A 110 5.45 6.30 -8.88
N GLN A 111 6.73 5.93 -8.98
CA GLN A 111 7.28 5.20 -10.12
C GLN A 111 7.98 3.93 -9.67
N ALA A 112 7.93 2.90 -10.50
CA ALA A 112 8.73 1.70 -10.32
C ALA A 112 10.21 2.00 -10.61
N ASP A 113 11.09 1.18 -10.07
CA ASP A 113 12.51 1.24 -10.43
C ASP A 113 12.76 0.59 -11.81
N ALA A 114 13.61 1.24 -12.59
CA ALA A 114 14.08 0.71 -13.86
C ALA A 114 15.62 0.74 -13.87
N SER A 115 16.23 -0.27 -13.24
CA SER A 115 17.69 -0.41 -13.15
C SER A 115 18.37 0.79 -12.47
N GLY A 116 17.82 1.24 -11.33
CA GLY A 116 18.35 2.37 -10.56
C GLY A 116 17.94 3.74 -11.10
N LEU A 117 16.94 3.81 -11.95
CA LEU A 117 16.34 5.03 -12.50
C LEU A 117 14.81 4.99 -12.35
N PRO A 118 14.13 6.16 -12.31
CA PRO A 118 12.67 6.19 -12.37
C PRO A 118 12.16 5.55 -13.65
N GLY A 119 11.30 4.54 -13.49
CA GLY A 119 10.70 3.77 -14.56
C GLY A 119 9.23 4.11 -14.79
N GLY A 120 8.41 3.07 -15.02
CA GLY A 120 6.98 3.20 -15.27
C GLY A 120 6.24 3.91 -14.11
N VAL A 121 5.30 4.78 -14.46
CA VAL A 121 4.44 5.44 -13.47
C VAL A 121 3.46 4.43 -12.90
N VAL A 122 3.50 4.25 -11.60
CA VAL A 122 2.57 3.41 -10.82
C VAL A 122 1.30 4.20 -10.49
N GLU A 123 1.50 5.46 -10.04
CA GLU A 123 0.41 6.40 -9.78
C GLU A 123 0.86 7.84 -10.02
N GLU A 124 -0.03 8.67 -10.58
CA GLU A 124 0.13 10.11 -10.71
C GLU A 124 -0.92 10.82 -9.84
N ILE A 125 -0.46 11.66 -8.93
CA ILE A 125 -1.30 12.43 -8.02
C ILE A 125 -1.13 13.92 -8.34
N ARG A 126 -2.22 14.60 -8.65
CA ARG A 126 -2.22 16.03 -8.93
C ARG A 126 -2.41 16.81 -7.65
N VAL A 127 -1.52 17.74 -7.40
CA VAL A 127 -1.50 18.56 -6.19
C VAL A 127 -1.53 20.03 -6.57
N GLY A 128 -2.35 20.77 -5.89
CA GLY A 128 -2.43 22.24 -5.95
C GLY A 128 -2.37 22.82 -4.54
N GLY A 129 -2.54 24.12 -4.42
CA GLY A 129 -2.60 24.78 -3.12
C GLY A 129 -1.25 24.98 -2.44
N LEU A 130 -0.14 24.90 -3.19
CA LEU A 130 1.18 25.22 -2.67
C LEU A 130 1.20 26.68 -2.19
N ALA A 131 1.75 26.91 -1.00
CA ALA A 131 1.98 28.24 -0.47
C ALA A 131 3.25 28.88 -1.05
N PRO A 132 3.38 30.22 -1.03
CA PRO A 132 4.63 30.89 -1.35
C PRO A 132 5.68 30.78 -0.22
N THR A 133 5.35 30.13 0.86
CA THR A 133 6.23 29.76 1.97
C THR A 133 6.33 28.24 2.04
N PRO A 134 7.52 27.69 2.33
CA PRO A 134 7.72 26.25 2.45
C PRO A 134 6.71 25.58 3.39
N SER A 135 6.11 24.50 2.94
CA SER A 135 5.11 23.74 3.70
C SER A 135 5.06 22.28 3.28
N VAL A 136 4.61 21.42 4.19
CA VAL A 136 4.36 20.01 3.87
C VAL A 136 3.03 19.88 3.14
N ILE A 137 3.06 19.29 1.98
CA ILE A 137 1.90 19.01 1.13
C ILE A 137 1.65 17.51 1.12
N THR A 138 0.41 17.10 1.27
CA THR A 138 -0.01 15.70 1.19
C THR A 138 -0.55 15.37 -0.19
N ALA A 139 0.08 14.42 -0.85
CA ALA A 139 -0.40 13.80 -2.09
C ALA A 139 -1.07 12.46 -1.73
N THR A 140 -2.40 12.46 -1.67
CA THR A 140 -3.19 11.28 -1.28
C THR A 140 -3.39 10.34 -2.45
N SER A 141 -3.10 9.07 -2.26
CA SER A 141 -3.31 8.02 -3.26
C SER A 141 -4.80 7.79 -3.54
N GLU A 142 -5.13 7.62 -4.80
CA GLU A 142 -6.47 7.22 -5.26
C GLU A 142 -6.51 5.73 -5.64
N LEU A 143 -5.36 5.16 -6.04
CA LEU A 143 -5.25 3.78 -6.53
C LEU A 143 -4.83 2.80 -5.44
N SER A 144 -4.24 3.27 -4.34
CA SER A 144 -3.69 2.44 -3.26
C SER A 144 -2.80 1.29 -3.77
N PRO A 145 -1.81 1.56 -4.64
CA PRO A 145 -1.01 0.51 -5.24
C PRO A 145 -0.19 -0.26 -4.21
N LEU A 146 0.09 -1.51 -4.54
CA LEU A 146 0.96 -2.36 -3.73
C LEU A 146 2.42 -1.91 -3.86
N LEU A 147 3.07 -1.71 -2.72
CA LEU A 147 4.52 -1.55 -2.59
C LEU A 147 5.10 -2.84 -2.00
N ARG A 148 5.96 -3.51 -2.74
CA ARG A 148 6.64 -4.74 -2.29
C ARG A 148 7.84 -4.39 -1.41
N GLY A 149 7.99 -5.10 -0.30
CA GLY A 149 9.14 -5.00 0.57
C GLY A 149 10.45 -5.35 -0.14
N GLY A 150 11.51 -4.60 0.13
CA GLY A 150 12.80 -4.79 -0.53
C GLY A 150 12.88 -4.30 -1.98
N THR A 151 11.77 -3.88 -2.58
CA THR A 151 11.73 -3.35 -3.96
C THR A 151 11.89 -1.83 -3.94
N PRO A 152 12.84 -1.25 -4.66
CA PRO A 152 12.98 0.19 -4.75
C PRO A 152 11.87 0.82 -5.60
N TYR A 153 11.43 1.99 -5.17
CA TYR A 153 10.48 2.86 -5.86
C TYR A 153 11.01 4.29 -5.87
N TRP A 154 10.42 5.11 -6.73
CA TRP A 154 10.78 6.52 -6.86
C TRP A 154 9.58 7.41 -6.57
N LEU A 155 9.79 8.40 -5.71
CA LEU A 155 8.90 9.55 -5.60
C LEU A 155 9.44 10.65 -6.49
N THR A 156 8.63 11.10 -7.44
CA THR A 156 9.02 12.13 -8.41
C THR A 156 8.08 13.33 -8.31
N VAL A 157 8.65 14.52 -8.27
CA VAL A 157 7.88 15.76 -8.31
C VAL A 157 8.12 16.47 -9.64
N VAL A 158 7.04 16.77 -10.33
CA VAL A 158 7.03 17.33 -11.68
C VAL A 158 6.12 18.56 -11.72
N ALA A 159 6.47 19.57 -12.48
CA ALA A 159 5.57 20.67 -12.78
C ALA A 159 4.31 20.16 -13.48
N GLY A 160 3.14 20.59 -13.02
CA GLY A 160 1.83 20.21 -13.59
C GLY A 160 1.43 21.02 -14.81
N ALA A 161 2.10 22.15 -15.08
CA ALA A 161 1.83 23.03 -16.22
C ALA A 161 3.10 23.81 -16.60
N ASP A 162 3.08 24.41 -17.79
CA ASP A 162 4.07 25.38 -18.21
C ASP A 162 4.04 26.62 -17.33
N GLY A 163 5.18 27.25 -17.15
CA GLY A 163 5.31 28.45 -16.31
C GLY A 163 5.41 28.15 -14.80
N VAL A 164 5.17 26.94 -14.36
CA VAL A 164 5.36 26.54 -12.94
C VAL A 164 6.82 26.62 -12.57
N ARG A 165 7.08 27.23 -11.42
CA ARG A 165 8.36 27.14 -10.72
C ARG A 165 8.09 26.86 -9.24
N ALA A 166 8.59 25.73 -8.75
CA ALA A 166 8.43 25.30 -7.38
C ALA A 166 9.77 24.84 -6.79
N GLY A 167 9.86 24.77 -5.47
CA GLY A 167 10.96 24.18 -4.74
C GLY A 167 10.53 22.92 -4.02
N TRP A 168 11.43 21.93 -3.95
CA TRP A 168 11.35 20.80 -3.04
C TRP A 168 12.42 20.99 -1.98
N ASP A 169 11.99 21.43 -0.79
CA ASP A 169 12.90 21.84 0.28
C ASP A 169 13.66 20.64 0.85
N TRP A 170 14.87 20.86 1.30
CA TRP A 170 15.74 19.80 1.78
C TRP A 170 15.31 19.24 3.13
N ASN A 171 15.71 18.01 3.40
CA ASN A 171 15.59 17.43 4.73
C ASN A 171 16.55 18.13 5.72
N SER A 172 16.13 18.17 7.00
CA SER A 172 16.91 18.82 8.07
C SER A 172 17.80 17.86 8.87
N ILE A 173 17.84 16.57 8.47
CA ILE A 173 18.59 15.53 9.22
C ILE A 173 19.90 15.14 8.54
N GLY A 174 20.27 15.81 7.44
CA GLY A 174 21.50 15.54 6.70
C GLY A 174 21.45 14.26 5.86
N ASP A 175 20.25 13.79 5.50
CA ASP A 175 20.09 12.67 4.57
C ASP A 175 20.57 13.09 3.17
N VAL A 176 21.57 12.38 2.66
CA VAL A 176 22.19 12.61 1.36
C VAL A 176 22.21 11.32 0.54
N SER A 177 22.03 11.43 -0.77
CA SER A 177 22.08 10.29 -1.67
C SER A 177 22.64 10.65 -3.03
N ARG A 178 23.28 9.67 -3.69
CA ARG A 178 23.60 9.76 -5.13
C ARG A 178 22.40 9.45 -6.01
N GLU A 179 21.39 8.85 -5.45
CA GLU A 179 20.15 8.44 -6.12
C GLU A 179 19.16 9.59 -6.29
N THR A 180 19.55 10.80 -5.89
CA THR A 180 18.79 12.01 -6.18
C THR A 180 18.99 12.37 -7.65
N LEU A 181 17.94 12.23 -8.43
CA LEU A 181 17.98 12.48 -9.85
C LEU A 181 17.30 13.80 -10.17
N ALA A 182 18.01 14.66 -10.88
CA ALA A 182 17.43 15.82 -11.54
C ALA A 182 17.10 15.43 -12.98
N GLY A 183 15.84 15.53 -13.37
CA GLY A 183 15.47 15.42 -14.77
C GLY A 183 16.12 16.57 -15.56
N THR A 184 16.62 16.26 -16.73
CA THR A 184 17.28 17.25 -17.60
C THR A 184 16.29 17.98 -18.50
N GLN A 185 16.77 18.90 -19.28
CA GLN A 185 16.02 19.73 -20.21
C GLN A 185 15.10 18.91 -21.11
N GLY A 186 13.79 19.16 -21.00
CA GLY A 186 12.74 18.37 -21.63
C GLY A 186 12.13 17.29 -20.73
N GLY A 187 12.56 17.22 -19.48
CA GLY A 187 12.19 16.21 -18.51
C GLY A 187 10.74 16.24 -18.04
N GLY A 188 9.93 15.46 -18.69
CA GLY A 188 8.71 14.91 -18.11
C GLY A 188 9.02 13.68 -17.25
N PRO A 189 8.00 12.96 -16.77
CA PRO A 189 8.18 11.75 -15.95
C PRO A 189 8.93 10.60 -16.63
N ALA A 190 9.14 10.69 -17.93
CA ALA A 190 9.90 9.71 -18.73
C ALA A 190 11.40 10.00 -18.85
N GLY A 191 11.90 11.08 -18.27
CA GLY A 191 13.30 11.49 -18.38
C GLY A 191 13.62 12.38 -19.60
N PRO A 192 14.87 12.43 -20.06
CA PRO A 192 16.00 11.60 -19.58
C PRO A 192 16.43 11.95 -18.16
N TRP A 193 16.69 10.91 -17.37
CA TRP A 193 17.16 11.05 -16.00
C TRP A 193 18.68 11.10 -15.95
N GLY A 194 19.22 12.03 -15.15
CA GLY A 194 20.65 12.15 -14.88
C GLY A 194 20.95 11.87 -13.42
N LEU A 195 21.85 10.93 -13.16
CA LEU A 195 22.37 10.70 -11.81
C LEU A 195 23.21 11.89 -11.37
N ASN A 196 23.00 12.31 -10.14
CA ASN A 196 23.87 13.29 -9.53
C ASN A 196 25.28 12.71 -9.39
N PRO A 197 26.34 13.38 -9.90
CA PRO A 197 27.71 12.86 -9.86
C PRO A 197 28.25 12.71 -8.43
N SER A 198 27.67 13.42 -7.47
CA SER A 198 28.04 13.39 -6.06
C SER A 198 26.80 13.23 -5.17
N PRO A 199 26.96 12.65 -3.95
CA PRO A 199 25.87 12.69 -2.98
C PRO A 199 25.41 14.12 -2.75
N SER A 200 24.11 14.35 -2.73
CA SER A 200 23.49 15.64 -2.49
C SER A 200 22.34 15.50 -1.50
N THR A 201 22.03 16.62 -0.84
CA THR A 201 20.93 16.65 0.13
C THR A 201 19.62 16.28 -0.54
N ARG A 202 18.91 15.34 0.04
CA ARG A 202 17.61 14.90 -0.44
C ARG A 202 16.53 15.91 -0.07
N GLY A 203 15.53 16.07 -0.93
CA GLY A 203 14.31 16.76 -0.54
C GLY A 203 13.61 16.04 0.59
N ALA A 204 12.94 16.77 1.47
CA ALA A 204 12.21 16.21 2.57
C ALA A 204 10.90 15.58 2.09
N PHE A 205 10.71 14.29 2.39
CA PHE A 205 9.47 13.57 2.08
C PHE A 205 9.22 12.40 3.02
N GLN A 206 7.98 11.98 3.06
CA GLN A 206 7.53 10.79 3.78
C GLN A 206 6.58 10.00 2.90
N ILE A 207 6.67 8.69 2.97
CA ILE A 207 5.76 7.75 2.32
C ILE A 207 4.94 7.06 3.39
N ASN A 208 3.64 7.09 3.24
CA ASN A 208 2.68 6.46 4.13
C ASN A 208 1.94 5.33 3.42
N GLY A 209 1.62 4.29 4.17
CA GLY A 209 0.86 3.17 3.64
C GLY A 209 0.29 2.28 4.74
N THR A 210 -0.57 1.38 4.32
CA THR A 210 -1.19 0.41 5.22
C THR A 210 -0.45 -0.92 5.10
N PRO A 211 0.09 -1.46 6.19
CA PRO A 211 0.70 -2.79 6.16
C PRO A 211 -0.30 -3.83 5.70
N LEU A 212 0.08 -4.70 4.79
CA LEU A 212 -0.77 -5.82 4.40
C LEU A 212 -0.95 -6.76 5.59
N THR A 213 -2.17 -7.26 5.80
CA THR A 213 -2.36 -8.38 6.72
C THR A 213 -1.71 -9.65 6.13
N PRO A 214 -1.38 -10.65 6.96
CA PRO A 214 -0.93 -11.95 6.45
C PRO A 214 -1.90 -12.56 5.44
N GLN A 215 -3.21 -12.41 5.68
CA GLN A 215 -4.26 -12.90 4.78
C GLN A 215 -4.25 -12.16 3.44
N ASP A 216 -4.11 -10.81 3.45
CA ASP A 216 -4.03 -10.02 2.21
C ASP A 216 -2.81 -10.41 1.38
N ALA A 217 -1.66 -10.61 2.02
CA ALA A 217 -0.45 -11.06 1.33
C ALA A 217 -0.62 -12.46 0.71
N ILE A 218 -1.35 -13.38 1.37
CA ILE A 218 -1.69 -14.67 0.79
C ILE A 218 -2.66 -14.52 -0.39
N HIS A 219 -3.63 -13.60 -0.32
CA HIS A 219 -4.52 -13.33 -1.46
C HIS A 219 -3.75 -12.81 -2.66
N LEU A 220 -2.75 -11.94 -2.48
CA LEU A 220 -1.86 -11.51 -3.56
C LEU A 220 -1.09 -12.69 -4.18
N LEU A 221 -0.54 -13.60 -3.36
CA LEU A 221 0.07 -14.83 -3.87
C LEU A 221 -0.91 -15.67 -4.72
N MET A 222 -2.18 -15.73 -4.31
CA MET A 222 -3.20 -16.42 -5.09
C MET A 222 -3.45 -15.75 -6.44
N ASP A 223 -3.43 -14.41 -6.49
CA ASP A 223 -3.58 -13.66 -7.74
C ASP A 223 -2.34 -13.80 -8.63
N ASP A 224 -1.14 -13.79 -8.07
CA ASP A 224 0.10 -14.08 -8.82
C ASP A 224 0.05 -15.49 -9.45
N VAL A 225 -0.39 -16.51 -8.71
CA VAL A 225 -0.57 -17.87 -9.24
C VAL A 225 -1.61 -17.91 -10.37
N ARG A 226 -2.72 -17.17 -10.26
CA ARG A 226 -3.73 -17.06 -11.34
C ARG A 226 -3.16 -16.39 -12.58
N THR A 227 -2.35 -15.35 -12.41
CA THR A 227 -1.66 -14.65 -13.50
C THR A 227 -0.77 -15.61 -14.27
N LEU A 228 0.01 -16.45 -13.56
CA LEU A 228 0.86 -17.46 -14.20
C LEU A 228 0.07 -18.50 -15.01
N VAL A 229 -1.18 -18.78 -14.65
CA VAL A 229 -2.06 -19.62 -15.46
C VAL A 229 -2.51 -18.88 -16.72
N THR A 230 -2.91 -17.61 -16.62
CA THR A 230 -3.33 -16.81 -17.77
C THR A 230 -2.20 -16.60 -18.78
N GLU A 231 -0.97 -16.54 -18.29
CA GLU A 231 0.26 -16.44 -19.10
C GLU A 231 0.74 -17.80 -19.65
N ASN A 232 0.02 -18.89 -19.36
CA ASN A 232 0.37 -20.26 -19.72
C ASN A 232 1.73 -20.74 -19.18
N VAL A 233 2.21 -20.15 -18.09
CA VAL A 233 3.42 -20.60 -17.37
C VAL A 233 3.10 -21.81 -16.50
N LEU A 234 1.96 -21.79 -15.79
CA LEU A 234 1.46 -22.92 -15.01
C LEU A 234 0.22 -23.53 -15.69
N SER A 235 0.12 -24.86 -15.66
CA SER A 235 -1.14 -25.53 -15.97
C SER A 235 -2.14 -25.34 -14.82
N GLN A 236 -3.43 -25.47 -15.12
CA GLN A 236 -4.50 -25.39 -14.12
C GLN A 236 -4.26 -26.34 -12.93
N GLY A 237 -3.86 -27.61 -13.19
CA GLY A 237 -3.61 -28.57 -12.12
C GLY A 237 -2.41 -28.23 -11.24
N GLN A 238 -1.37 -27.58 -11.80
CA GLN A 238 -0.22 -27.08 -11.01
C GLN A 238 -0.66 -25.92 -10.11
N ALA A 239 -1.43 -24.98 -10.67
CA ALA A 239 -1.98 -23.86 -9.94
C ALA A 239 -2.95 -24.31 -8.83
N ASP A 240 -3.84 -25.26 -9.09
CA ASP A 240 -4.77 -25.82 -8.08
C ASP A 240 -4.01 -26.40 -6.88
N GLY A 241 -2.87 -27.06 -7.15
CA GLY A 241 -1.98 -27.56 -6.11
C GLY A 241 -1.39 -26.46 -5.20
N LEU A 242 -1.01 -25.31 -5.76
CA LEU A 242 -0.54 -24.12 -5.02
C LEU A 242 -1.70 -23.44 -4.30
N MET A 243 -2.80 -23.20 -5.00
CA MET A 243 -4.00 -22.53 -4.48
C MET A 243 -4.61 -23.25 -3.28
N SER A 244 -4.61 -24.59 -3.27
CA SER A 244 -5.12 -25.37 -2.14
C SER A 244 -4.37 -25.11 -0.85
N LYS A 245 -3.03 -24.94 -0.91
CA LYS A 245 -2.18 -24.64 0.24
C LYS A 245 -2.40 -23.23 0.74
N LEU A 246 -2.51 -22.24 -0.17
CA LEU A 246 -2.78 -20.84 0.19
C LEU A 246 -4.17 -20.72 0.84
N THR A 247 -5.18 -21.38 0.28
CA THR A 247 -6.54 -21.42 0.86
C THR A 247 -6.54 -22.03 2.26
N ALA A 248 -5.83 -23.16 2.45
CA ALA A 248 -5.70 -23.80 3.76
C ALA A 248 -4.94 -22.91 4.77
N ALA A 249 -3.95 -22.14 4.32
CA ALA A 249 -3.24 -21.18 5.17
C ALA A 249 -4.19 -20.07 5.66
N ILE A 250 -5.00 -19.48 4.77
CA ILE A 250 -6.02 -18.46 5.14
C ILE A 250 -7.02 -19.03 6.13
N GLN A 251 -7.55 -20.23 5.88
CA GLN A 251 -8.50 -20.89 6.78
C GLN A 251 -7.89 -21.12 8.17
N SER A 252 -6.62 -21.54 8.21
CA SER A 252 -5.89 -21.72 9.47
C SER A 252 -5.72 -20.39 10.21
N LEU A 253 -5.34 -19.31 9.54
CA LEU A 253 -5.21 -17.98 10.15
C LEU A 253 -6.53 -17.46 10.69
N ASN A 254 -7.62 -17.63 9.96
CA ASN A 254 -8.96 -17.22 10.39
C ASN A 254 -9.44 -18.02 11.62
N GLY A 255 -8.96 -19.26 11.77
CA GLY A 255 -9.21 -20.09 12.95
C GLY A 255 -8.22 -19.89 14.10
N GLY A 256 -7.27 -18.94 13.99
CA GLY A 256 -6.24 -18.68 14.99
C GLY A 256 -5.09 -19.71 15.01
N GLY A 257 -5.01 -20.56 14.00
CA GLY A 257 -4.03 -21.64 13.89
C GLY A 257 -2.73 -21.23 13.17
N ALA A 258 -1.92 -20.32 13.73
CA ALA A 258 -0.67 -19.83 13.11
C ALA A 258 0.26 -20.99 12.71
N ASN A 259 0.49 -21.99 13.57
CA ASN A 259 1.32 -23.14 13.27
C ASN A 259 0.85 -23.96 12.05
N ALA A 260 -0.48 -24.12 11.91
CA ALA A 260 -1.04 -24.81 10.75
C ALA A 260 -0.83 -23.98 9.46
N ALA A 261 -1.02 -22.66 9.54
CA ALA A 261 -0.73 -21.77 8.43
C ALA A 261 0.76 -21.80 8.03
N CYS A 262 1.68 -21.82 9.01
CA CYS A 262 3.12 -21.98 8.76
C CYS A 262 3.44 -23.25 7.96
N ASN A 263 2.81 -24.38 8.31
CA ASN A 263 3.02 -25.63 7.60
C ASN A 263 2.47 -25.59 6.16
N GLN A 264 1.31 -24.95 5.95
CA GLN A 264 0.74 -24.80 4.61
C GLN A 264 1.61 -23.90 3.73
N LEU A 265 2.09 -22.76 4.26
CA LEU A 265 2.96 -21.84 3.53
C LEU A 265 4.32 -22.51 3.22
N ARG A 266 4.88 -23.31 4.14
CA ARG A 266 6.09 -24.09 3.85
C ARG A 266 5.85 -25.12 2.75
N ALA A 267 4.69 -25.78 2.74
CA ALA A 267 4.34 -26.71 1.67
C ALA A 267 4.16 -26.00 0.32
N PHE A 268 3.67 -24.75 0.33
CA PHE A 268 3.63 -23.89 -0.86
C PHE A 268 5.04 -23.60 -1.37
N VAL A 269 5.95 -23.11 -0.51
CA VAL A 269 7.35 -22.82 -0.85
C VAL A 269 8.03 -24.03 -1.47
N ASN A 270 7.93 -25.21 -0.82
CA ASN A 270 8.54 -26.44 -1.33
C ASN A 270 8.01 -26.83 -2.73
N GLN A 271 6.74 -26.55 -3.01
CA GLN A 271 6.17 -26.85 -4.33
C GLN A 271 6.65 -25.86 -5.39
N VAL A 272 6.81 -24.57 -5.03
CA VAL A 272 7.38 -23.55 -5.92
C VAL A 272 8.84 -23.88 -6.23
N ASP A 273 9.64 -24.27 -5.23
CA ASP A 273 11.00 -24.75 -5.42
C ASP A 273 11.07 -25.95 -6.38
N ALA A 274 10.14 -26.89 -6.24
CA ALA A 274 10.07 -28.03 -7.15
C ALA A 274 9.77 -27.60 -8.59
N PHE A 275 8.94 -26.57 -8.79
CA PHE A 275 8.64 -26.01 -10.11
C PHE A 275 9.83 -25.25 -10.71
N ILE A 276 10.63 -24.54 -9.89
CA ILE A 276 11.88 -23.92 -10.32
C ILE A 276 12.84 -25.01 -10.79
N ASN A 277 13.08 -26.03 -9.94
CA ASN A 277 14.00 -27.13 -10.25
C ASN A 277 13.59 -27.95 -11.47
N ALA A 278 12.29 -28.04 -11.75
CA ALA A 278 11.75 -28.70 -12.95
C ALA A 278 11.79 -27.81 -14.20
N GLY A 279 12.18 -26.53 -14.07
CA GLY A 279 12.15 -25.56 -15.19
C GLY A 279 10.75 -25.12 -15.59
N THR A 280 9.73 -25.39 -14.78
CA THR A 280 8.35 -24.91 -14.98
C THR A 280 8.22 -23.42 -14.70
N LEU A 281 8.87 -22.96 -13.61
CA LEU A 281 9.00 -21.55 -13.27
C LEU A 281 10.44 -21.08 -13.54
N SER A 282 10.58 -19.84 -14.00
CA SER A 282 11.88 -19.19 -13.98
C SER A 282 12.32 -18.96 -12.53
N GLU A 283 13.64 -18.95 -12.29
CA GLU A 283 14.20 -18.68 -10.95
C GLU A 283 13.65 -17.36 -10.39
N GLY A 284 13.62 -16.26 -11.18
CA GLY A 284 13.13 -14.97 -10.73
C GLY A 284 11.64 -14.98 -10.37
N THR A 285 10.80 -15.61 -11.18
CA THR A 285 9.36 -15.72 -10.91
C THR A 285 9.07 -16.57 -9.68
N GLY A 286 9.74 -17.72 -9.58
CA GLY A 286 9.57 -18.62 -8.43
C GLY A 286 10.08 -18.00 -7.13
N GLN A 287 11.24 -17.33 -7.17
CA GLN A 287 11.81 -16.68 -6.00
C GLN A 287 10.91 -15.55 -5.46
N ALA A 288 10.29 -14.77 -6.33
CA ALA A 288 9.34 -13.73 -5.92
C ALA A 288 8.14 -14.30 -5.13
N LEU A 289 7.61 -15.45 -5.55
CA LEU A 289 6.55 -16.16 -4.83
C LEU A 289 7.04 -16.68 -3.47
N ILE A 290 8.25 -17.23 -3.42
CA ILE A 290 8.88 -17.72 -2.19
C ILE A 290 9.10 -16.58 -1.21
N ASP A 291 9.70 -15.47 -1.64
CA ASP A 291 10.01 -14.32 -0.78
C ASP A 291 8.73 -13.73 -0.16
N THR A 292 7.66 -13.65 -0.93
CA THR A 292 6.36 -13.20 -0.41
C THR A 292 5.81 -14.20 0.62
N ALA A 293 5.86 -15.51 0.35
CA ALA A 293 5.39 -16.52 1.30
C ALA A 293 6.22 -16.55 2.60
N GLU A 294 7.55 -16.40 2.50
CA GLU A 294 8.44 -16.34 3.66
C GLU A 294 8.25 -15.05 4.47
N SER A 295 7.97 -13.92 3.81
CA SER A 295 7.58 -12.68 4.51
C SER A 295 6.31 -12.90 5.35
N VAL A 296 5.30 -13.56 4.79
CA VAL A 296 4.08 -13.91 5.55
C VAL A 296 4.42 -14.84 6.72
N ARG A 297 5.23 -15.88 6.50
CA ARG A 297 5.65 -16.82 7.54
C ARG A 297 6.36 -16.11 8.70
N THR A 298 7.28 -15.19 8.39
CA THR A 298 7.97 -14.38 9.40
C THR A 298 7.00 -13.55 10.23
N ARG A 299 6.02 -12.91 9.57
CA ARG A 299 5.03 -12.04 10.23
C ARG A 299 4.05 -12.79 11.13
N ILE A 300 3.73 -14.05 10.83
CA ILE A 300 2.88 -14.90 11.68
C ILE A 300 3.68 -15.69 12.73
N GLY A 301 5.00 -15.48 12.82
CA GLY A 301 5.87 -16.08 13.82
C GLY A 301 6.25 -17.55 13.53
N CYS A 302 6.37 -17.94 12.26
CA CYS A 302 6.89 -19.26 11.92
C CYS A 302 8.37 -19.39 12.28
N ALA A 303 8.70 -20.48 12.91
CA ALA A 303 10.08 -20.89 13.17
C ALA A 303 10.69 -21.59 11.95
#